data_0ccf081c851ee21222f3d12494687e73
#
_entry.id   0ccf081c851ee21222f3d12494687e73
#
_cell.length_a   1.000
_cell.length_b   1.000
_cell.length_c   1.000
_cell.angle_alpha   90.00
_cell.angle_beta   90.00
_cell.angle_gamma   90.00
#
_symmetry.space_group_name_H-M   'P 1'
#
loop_
_entity.id
_entity.type
_entity.pdbx_description
1 polymer ?
#
loop_
_entity_poly.entity_id
_entity_poly.type
_entity_poly.pdbx_seq_one_letter_code
_entity_poly.pdbx_strand_id
1 'polypeptide(L)'
;MGYKEEYQRWLEMFANDAETINELKGIAGDEKEIEDRFYTELAFGTAGLRGVLGMGTNRMNVYNVRRATMGVAKYLIAQGVQDQGVAIAYDSRIKSDVFARETALTLAAAGVKAYLFDALRPVPVLSYAVRHLGCAAGVVITASHNPPQYNGYKMWMLRSYRRSLQSLLQRQLPGL
;
A
#
# COMPACT_ATOMS: atom_id res chain seq x y z
N MET A 1 21.15 1.50 7.82
CA MET A 1 20.96 2.94 7.58
C MET A 1 20.20 3.47 8.78
N GLY A 2 20.67 4.56 9.41
CA GLY A 2 19.99 5.15 10.55
C GLY A 2 18.76 5.94 10.13
N TYR A 3 17.83 6.19 11.03
CA TYR A 3 16.60 6.93 10.72
C TYR A 3 16.86 8.36 10.20
N LYS A 4 17.95 9.02 10.66
CA LYS A 4 18.35 10.35 10.17
C LYS A 4 18.82 10.31 8.70
N GLU A 5 19.58 9.29 8.33
CA GLU A 5 20.05 9.08 6.96
C GLU A 5 18.87 8.80 6.03
N GLU A 6 17.90 8.02 6.50
CA GLU A 6 16.68 7.71 5.74
C GLU A 6 15.80 8.96 5.56
N TYR A 7 15.67 9.80 6.59
CA TYR A 7 14.98 11.09 6.48
C TYR A 7 15.64 12.01 5.45
N GLN A 8 16.97 12.12 5.47
CA GLN A 8 17.71 12.92 4.47
C GLN A 8 17.54 12.37 3.07
N ARG A 9 17.62 11.06 2.92
CA ARG A 9 17.36 10.39 1.63
C ARG A 9 15.97 10.72 1.07
N TRP A 10 14.96 10.78 1.93
CA TRP A 10 13.61 11.16 1.51
C TRP A 10 13.52 12.62 1.08
N LEU A 11 14.17 13.54 1.77
CA LEU A 11 14.24 14.96 1.37
C LEU A 11 14.87 15.14 -0.01
N GLU A 12 15.90 14.38 -0.32
CA GLU A 12 16.56 14.39 -1.62
C GLU A 12 15.72 13.74 -2.71
N MET A 13 15.22 12.53 -2.44
CA MET A 13 14.47 11.73 -3.41
C MET A 13 13.18 12.43 -3.86
N PHE A 14 12.50 13.11 -2.95
CA PHE A 14 11.23 13.77 -3.20
C PHE A 14 11.32 15.29 -3.28
N ALA A 15 12.50 15.83 -3.59
CA ALA A 15 12.75 17.28 -3.67
C ALA A 15 11.79 18.04 -4.59
N ASN A 16 11.26 17.36 -5.61
CA ASN A 16 10.31 17.93 -6.58
C ASN A 16 8.82 17.68 -6.22
N ASP A 17 8.53 16.99 -5.11
CA ASP A 17 7.18 16.79 -4.61
C ASP A 17 6.91 17.77 -3.47
N ALA A 18 6.21 18.86 -3.79
CA ALA A 18 5.97 19.95 -2.85
C ALA A 18 5.18 19.52 -1.61
N GLU A 19 4.19 18.61 -1.73
CA GLU A 19 3.42 18.11 -0.59
C GLU A 19 4.33 17.33 0.36
N THR A 20 5.09 16.38 -0.17
CA THR A 20 6.04 15.56 0.61
C THR A 20 7.11 16.40 1.29
N ILE A 21 7.75 17.30 0.56
CA ILE A 21 8.82 18.14 1.09
C ILE A 21 8.32 19.09 2.17
N ASN A 22 7.16 19.71 2.00
CA ASN A 22 6.60 20.61 2.99
C ASN A 22 6.27 19.87 4.30
N GLU A 23 5.69 18.66 4.20
CA GLU A 23 5.40 17.84 5.38
C GLU A 23 6.70 17.43 6.10
N LEU A 24 7.71 16.96 5.36
CA LEU A 24 8.99 16.54 5.94
C LEU A 24 9.77 17.72 6.57
N LYS A 25 9.79 18.88 5.92
CA LYS A 25 10.40 20.09 6.49
C LYS A 25 9.68 20.56 7.75
N GLY A 26 8.36 20.34 7.83
CA GLY A 26 7.57 20.68 9.02
C GLY A 26 7.99 19.94 10.29
N ILE A 27 8.66 18.79 10.17
CA ILE A 27 9.17 18.01 11.31
C ILE A 27 10.68 18.11 11.52
N ALA A 28 11.39 18.97 10.78
CA ALA A 28 12.86 19.04 10.79
C ALA A 28 13.48 19.32 12.18
N GLY A 29 12.73 19.96 13.09
CA GLY A 29 13.15 20.23 14.47
C GLY A 29 12.68 19.20 15.50
N ASP A 30 11.88 18.21 15.09
CA ASP A 30 11.32 17.19 15.97
C ASP A 30 12.00 15.83 15.74
N GLU A 31 13.06 15.60 16.53
CA GLU A 31 13.86 14.37 16.41
C GLU A 31 13.03 13.09 16.71
N LYS A 32 12.08 13.18 17.65
CA LYS A 32 11.22 12.04 18.00
C LYS A 32 10.27 11.68 16.87
N GLU A 33 9.68 12.69 16.23
CA GLU A 33 8.80 12.49 15.08
C GLU A 33 9.59 11.95 13.87
N ILE A 34 10.81 12.43 13.63
CA ILE A 34 11.69 11.91 12.58
C ILE A 34 12.01 10.42 12.86
N GLU A 35 12.41 10.10 14.10
CA GLU A 35 12.69 8.72 14.48
C GLU A 35 11.45 7.83 14.27
N ASP A 36 10.28 8.20 14.78
CA ASP A 36 9.04 7.43 14.67
C ASP A 36 8.61 7.19 13.22
N ARG A 37 8.91 8.13 12.31
CA ARG A 37 8.59 8.01 10.89
C ARG A 37 9.60 7.17 10.09
N PHE A 38 10.85 7.05 10.54
CA PHE A 38 11.95 6.50 9.74
C PHE A 38 12.76 5.39 10.42
N TYR A 39 12.48 5.02 11.70
CA TYR A 39 13.24 3.99 12.41
C TYR A 39 13.05 2.59 11.80
N THR A 40 11.95 2.38 11.09
CA THR A 40 11.63 1.10 10.44
C THR A 40 10.79 1.35 9.18
N GLU A 41 10.59 0.31 8.40
CA GLU A 41 9.63 0.29 7.31
C GLU A 41 8.26 -0.23 7.79
N LEU A 42 7.19 0.29 7.19
CA LEU A 42 5.84 -0.18 7.48
C LEU A 42 5.70 -1.65 7.07
N ALA A 43 5.55 -2.53 8.06
CA ALA A 43 5.55 -3.96 7.84
C ALA A 43 4.27 -4.46 7.15
N PHE A 44 4.42 -5.35 6.18
CA PHE A 44 3.31 -6.09 5.59
C PHE A 44 2.94 -7.27 6.51
N GLY A 45 1.97 -7.05 7.37
CA GLY A 45 1.47 -8.08 8.29
C GLY A 45 0.58 -9.11 7.59
N THR A 46 0.02 -10.02 8.37
CA THR A 46 -0.85 -11.13 7.89
C THR A 46 -2.03 -10.67 7.03
N ALA A 47 -2.51 -9.45 7.24
CA ALA A 47 -3.67 -8.88 6.54
C ALA A 47 -3.32 -7.70 5.62
N GLY A 48 -2.06 -7.33 5.48
CA GLY A 48 -1.60 -6.19 4.68
C GLY A 48 -0.86 -5.12 5.49
N LEU A 49 -0.74 -3.91 4.94
CA LEU A 49 -0.16 -2.75 5.63
C LEU A 49 -1.22 -2.03 6.48
N ARG A 50 -0.79 -1.44 7.57
CA ARG A 50 -1.61 -0.52 8.38
C ARG A 50 -0.70 0.41 9.17
N GLY A 51 -0.98 1.71 9.12
CA GLY A 51 -0.18 2.71 9.82
C GLY A 51 -0.87 4.06 9.89
N VAL A 52 -0.24 4.97 10.59
CA VAL A 52 -0.62 6.39 10.64
C VAL A 52 -0.36 7.01 9.27
N LEU A 53 -1.25 7.89 8.82
CA LEU A 53 -1.06 8.68 7.60
C LEU A 53 0.10 9.65 7.78
N GLY A 54 0.91 9.84 6.73
CA GLY A 54 2.01 10.79 6.69
C GLY A 54 3.18 10.34 5.84
N MET A 55 4.14 11.21 5.65
CA MET A 55 5.37 10.91 4.91
C MET A 55 6.40 10.22 5.82
N GLY A 56 7.08 9.23 5.27
CA GLY A 56 8.07 8.40 5.97
C GLY A 56 7.90 6.92 5.66
N THR A 57 8.94 6.14 5.97
CA THR A 57 8.97 4.69 5.72
C THR A 57 7.99 3.94 6.62
N ASN A 58 7.75 4.42 7.85
CA ASN A 58 6.84 3.85 8.84
C ASN A 58 5.46 4.56 8.83
N ARG A 59 4.99 5.03 7.69
CA ARG A 59 3.72 5.75 7.51
C ARG A 59 2.93 5.23 6.32
N MET A 60 1.60 5.38 6.37
CA MET A 60 0.74 5.17 5.21
C MET A 60 0.78 6.39 4.30
N ASN A 61 1.37 6.23 3.12
CA ASN A 61 1.48 7.23 2.07
C ASN A 61 1.45 6.57 0.68
N VAL A 62 1.41 7.39 -0.35
CA VAL A 62 1.33 6.92 -1.74
C VAL A 62 2.54 6.08 -2.15
N TYR A 63 3.73 6.39 -1.64
CA TYR A 63 4.96 5.67 -1.98
C TYR A 63 4.98 4.26 -1.40
N ASN A 64 4.57 4.10 -0.13
CA ASN A 64 4.47 2.78 0.50
C ASN A 64 3.34 1.95 -0.12
N VAL A 65 2.22 2.58 -0.52
CA VAL A 65 1.15 1.91 -1.29
C VAL A 65 1.65 1.45 -2.65
N ARG A 66 2.35 2.30 -3.41
CA ARG A 66 2.94 1.93 -4.72
C ARG A 66 3.94 0.79 -4.56
N ARG A 67 4.83 0.85 -3.55
CA ARG A 67 5.81 -0.19 -3.27
C ARG A 67 5.14 -1.54 -2.98
N ALA A 68 4.17 -1.56 -2.08
CA ALA A 68 3.40 -2.77 -1.75
C ALA A 68 2.67 -3.32 -2.98
N THR A 69 2.03 -2.44 -3.75
CA THR A 69 1.30 -2.81 -4.97
C THR A 69 2.24 -3.37 -6.04
N MET A 70 3.43 -2.81 -6.19
CA MET A 70 4.44 -3.37 -7.11
C MET A 70 4.87 -4.77 -6.69
N GLY A 71 4.98 -5.06 -5.39
CA GLY A 71 5.20 -6.42 -4.88
C GLY A 71 4.07 -7.39 -5.28
N VAL A 72 2.82 -6.94 -5.16
CA VAL A 72 1.65 -7.70 -5.62
C VAL A 72 1.69 -7.95 -7.12
N ALA A 73 1.98 -6.91 -7.91
CA ALA A 73 2.07 -7.02 -9.37
C ALA A 73 3.14 -8.04 -9.80
N LYS A 74 4.34 -7.93 -9.27
CA LYS A 74 5.44 -8.88 -9.53
C LYS A 74 5.05 -10.32 -9.21
N TYR A 75 4.34 -10.52 -8.08
CA TYR A 75 3.86 -11.84 -7.70
C TYR A 75 2.84 -12.39 -8.71
N LEU A 76 1.83 -11.60 -9.11
CA LEU A 76 0.81 -12.04 -10.06
C LEU A 76 1.39 -12.36 -11.44
N ILE A 77 2.35 -11.57 -11.90
CA ILE A 77 3.09 -11.81 -13.13
C ILE A 77 3.89 -13.12 -13.04
N ALA A 78 4.60 -13.34 -11.93
CA ALA A 78 5.36 -14.57 -11.72
C ALA A 78 4.47 -15.84 -11.65
N GLN A 79 3.18 -15.68 -11.30
CA GLN A 79 2.19 -16.75 -11.32
C GLN A 79 1.48 -16.89 -12.69
N GLY A 80 1.71 -15.99 -13.65
CA GLY A 80 1.06 -15.98 -14.97
C GLY A 80 -0.44 -15.63 -14.89
N VAL A 81 -0.87 -14.86 -13.89
CA VAL A 81 -2.29 -14.53 -13.64
C VAL A 81 -2.59 -13.03 -13.71
N GLN A 82 -1.70 -12.25 -14.30
CA GLN A 82 -1.85 -10.79 -14.44
C GLN A 82 -3.12 -10.38 -15.18
N ASP A 83 -3.59 -11.20 -16.13
CA ASP A 83 -4.79 -10.93 -16.93
C ASP A 83 -6.10 -11.17 -16.17
N GLN A 84 -6.07 -12.01 -15.12
CA GLN A 84 -7.21 -12.16 -14.22
C GLN A 84 -7.45 -10.88 -13.42
N GLY A 85 -6.39 -10.13 -13.14
CA GLY A 85 -6.44 -8.82 -12.54
C GLY A 85 -6.73 -8.80 -11.04
N VAL A 86 -6.91 -7.58 -10.53
CA VAL A 86 -7.14 -7.27 -9.11
C VAL A 86 -8.37 -6.37 -8.99
N ALA A 87 -9.34 -6.75 -8.17
CA ALA A 87 -10.45 -5.89 -7.79
C ALA A 87 -10.04 -4.99 -6.60
N ILE A 88 -10.36 -3.68 -6.66
CA ILE A 88 -9.91 -2.68 -5.69
C ILE A 88 -11.12 -1.93 -5.15
N ALA A 89 -11.32 -2.00 -3.83
CA ALA A 89 -12.34 -1.25 -3.10
C ALA A 89 -11.70 -0.33 -2.05
N TYR A 90 -12.45 0.63 -1.58
CA TYR A 90 -12.01 1.56 -0.55
C TYR A 90 -13.17 2.03 0.33
N ASP A 91 -12.86 2.48 1.53
CA ASP A 91 -13.81 3.05 2.48
C ASP A 91 -13.75 4.60 2.50
N SER A 92 -14.47 5.22 3.44
CA SER A 92 -14.56 6.69 3.56
C SER A 92 -13.41 7.33 4.34
N ARG A 93 -12.34 6.59 4.66
CA ARG A 93 -11.21 7.15 5.40
C ARG A 93 -10.44 8.15 4.58
N ILE A 94 -9.75 9.04 5.27
CA ILE A 94 -8.86 10.05 4.68
C ILE A 94 -7.87 9.36 3.72
N LYS A 95 -7.76 9.87 2.49
CA LYS A 95 -6.90 9.36 1.39
C LYS A 95 -7.20 7.92 0.93
N SER A 96 -8.32 7.30 1.30
CA SER A 96 -8.65 5.94 0.83
C SER A 96 -8.87 5.89 -0.68
N ASP A 97 -9.54 6.87 -1.24
CA ASP A 97 -9.75 7.04 -2.69
C ASP A 97 -8.42 7.26 -3.44
N VAL A 98 -7.54 8.12 -2.89
CA VAL A 98 -6.20 8.38 -3.44
C VAL A 98 -5.39 7.08 -3.47
N PHE A 99 -5.32 6.35 -2.36
CA PHE A 99 -4.55 5.10 -2.28
C PHE A 99 -5.13 4.01 -3.18
N ALA A 100 -6.45 3.93 -3.32
CA ALA A 100 -7.10 2.99 -4.23
C ALA A 100 -6.75 3.31 -5.70
N ARG A 101 -6.77 4.59 -6.07
CA ARG A 101 -6.34 5.04 -7.40
C ARG A 101 -4.87 4.74 -7.65
N GLU A 102 -3.98 5.03 -6.70
CA GLU A 102 -2.55 4.72 -6.81
C GLU A 102 -2.28 3.22 -6.95
N THR A 103 -3.06 2.40 -6.25
CA THR A 103 -3.03 0.94 -6.40
C THR A 103 -3.39 0.55 -7.84
N ALA A 104 -4.49 1.07 -8.38
CA ALA A 104 -4.93 0.76 -9.74
C ALA A 104 -3.90 1.20 -10.79
N LEU A 105 -3.36 2.42 -10.67
CA LEU A 105 -2.36 2.96 -11.60
C LEU A 105 -1.05 2.15 -11.55
N THR A 106 -0.60 1.75 -10.37
CA THR A 106 0.62 0.96 -10.21
C THR A 106 0.46 -0.45 -10.81
N LEU A 107 -0.69 -1.10 -10.61
CA LEU A 107 -0.99 -2.39 -11.25
C LEU A 107 -1.01 -2.26 -12.78
N ALA A 108 -1.72 -1.26 -13.31
CA ALA A 108 -1.82 -1.01 -14.74
C ALA A 108 -0.45 -0.73 -15.37
N ALA A 109 0.38 0.11 -14.73
CA ALA A 109 1.74 0.38 -15.17
C ALA A 109 2.65 -0.87 -15.19
N ALA A 110 2.37 -1.83 -14.31
CA ALA A 110 3.07 -3.11 -14.28
C ALA A 110 2.49 -4.16 -15.26
N GLY A 111 1.47 -3.82 -16.04
CA GLY A 111 0.81 -4.76 -16.97
C GLY A 111 -0.17 -5.72 -16.29
N VAL A 112 -0.63 -5.41 -15.08
CA VAL A 112 -1.64 -6.18 -14.36
C VAL A 112 -3.01 -5.51 -14.48
N LYS A 113 -4.03 -6.25 -14.87
CA LYS A 113 -5.38 -5.73 -15.02
C LYS A 113 -5.93 -5.29 -13.66
N ALA A 114 -6.55 -4.10 -13.60
CA ALA A 114 -7.11 -3.54 -12.38
C ALA A 114 -8.58 -3.16 -12.56
N TYR A 115 -9.41 -3.50 -11.57
CA TYR A 115 -10.82 -3.17 -11.51
C TYR A 115 -11.05 -2.29 -10.28
N LEU A 116 -11.07 -0.98 -10.47
CA LEU A 116 -11.32 -0.03 -9.38
C LEU A 116 -12.81 0.27 -9.29
N PHE A 117 -13.38 0.13 -8.09
CA PHE A 117 -14.75 0.59 -7.86
C PHE A 117 -14.83 2.12 -8.01
N ASP A 118 -15.89 2.58 -8.62
CA ASP A 118 -16.19 4.00 -8.89
C ASP A 118 -16.62 4.79 -7.64
N ALA A 119 -17.03 4.08 -6.58
CA ALA A 119 -17.45 4.65 -5.31
C ALA A 119 -17.11 3.72 -4.14
N LEU A 120 -17.29 4.22 -2.92
CA LEU A 120 -17.12 3.46 -1.69
C LEU A 120 -17.89 2.13 -1.74
N ARG A 121 -17.23 1.04 -1.35
CA ARG A 121 -17.88 -0.28 -1.28
C ARG A 121 -17.43 -1.04 -0.03
N PRO A 122 -18.36 -1.70 0.67
CA PRO A 122 -18.02 -2.53 1.82
C PRO A 122 -17.28 -3.80 1.40
N VAL A 123 -16.47 -4.33 2.32
CA VAL A 123 -15.63 -5.52 2.08
C VAL A 123 -16.37 -6.74 1.49
N PRO A 124 -17.63 -7.06 1.89
CA PRO A 124 -18.37 -8.16 1.26
C PRO A 124 -18.57 -7.99 -0.24
N VAL A 125 -18.79 -6.75 -0.72
CA VAL A 125 -18.93 -6.45 -2.14
C VAL A 125 -17.63 -6.74 -2.90
N LEU A 126 -16.47 -6.37 -2.32
CA LEU A 126 -15.18 -6.74 -2.91
C LEU A 126 -15.00 -8.24 -2.98
N SER A 127 -15.33 -8.98 -1.91
CA SER A 127 -15.23 -10.44 -1.90
C SER A 127 -16.11 -11.10 -2.97
N TYR A 128 -17.30 -10.54 -3.22
CA TYR A 128 -18.16 -10.97 -4.31
C TYR A 128 -17.53 -10.64 -5.68
N ALA A 129 -17.07 -9.41 -5.87
CA ALA A 129 -16.49 -8.95 -7.14
C ALA A 129 -15.26 -9.77 -7.56
N VAL A 130 -14.37 -10.12 -6.62
CA VAL A 130 -13.20 -10.99 -6.90
C VAL A 130 -13.63 -12.31 -7.54
N ARG A 131 -14.71 -12.93 -7.01
CA ARG A 131 -15.23 -14.20 -7.56
C ARG A 131 -16.00 -14.01 -8.86
N HIS A 132 -16.85 -12.99 -8.91
CA HIS A 132 -17.71 -12.71 -10.07
C HIS A 132 -16.90 -12.32 -11.32
N LEU A 133 -15.84 -11.52 -11.14
CA LEU A 133 -14.96 -11.10 -12.23
C LEU A 133 -13.81 -12.08 -12.50
N GLY A 134 -13.67 -13.14 -11.71
CA GLY A 134 -12.57 -14.09 -11.84
C GLY A 134 -11.20 -13.49 -11.51
N CYS A 135 -11.16 -12.47 -10.64
CA CYS A 135 -9.90 -11.80 -10.29
C CYS A 135 -8.98 -12.73 -9.49
N ALA A 136 -7.66 -12.62 -9.74
CA ALA A 136 -6.64 -13.34 -8.98
C ALA A 136 -6.55 -12.86 -7.52
N ALA A 137 -6.82 -11.57 -7.29
CA ALA A 137 -6.76 -10.95 -5.97
C ALA A 137 -7.80 -9.83 -5.80
N GLY A 138 -8.01 -9.44 -4.55
CA GLY A 138 -8.75 -8.24 -4.17
C GLY A 138 -7.95 -7.39 -3.19
N VAL A 139 -8.01 -6.07 -3.35
CA VAL A 139 -7.43 -5.08 -2.42
C VAL A 139 -8.54 -4.22 -1.86
N VAL A 140 -8.51 -3.97 -0.54
CA VAL A 140 -9.32 -2.90 0.05
C VAL A 140 -8.45 -1.93 0.83
N ILE A 141 -8.67 -0.66 0.57
CA ILE A 141 -8.04 0.42 1.33
C ILE A 141 -8.93 0.75 2.52
N THR A 142 -8.47 0.38 3.71
CA THR A 142 -9.20 0.55 4.97
C THR A 142 -8.32 0.25 6.17
N ALA A 143 -8.51 0.98 7.27
CA ALA A 143 -7.95 0.64 8.57
C ALA A 143 -9.00 0.05 9.54
N SER A 144 -10.19 -0.38 9.03
CA SER A 144 -11.24 -1.00 9.84
C SER A 144 -11.73 -0.08 10.98
N HIS A 145 -11.46 -0.42 12.24
CA HIS A 145 -11.89 0.30 13.45
C HIS A 145 -10.78 1.16 14.09
N ASN A 146 -9.62 1.29 13.45
CA ASN A 146 -8.56 2.15 13.97
C ASN A 146 -8.97 3.63 13.99
N PRO A 147 -8.31 4.47 14.82
CA PRO A 147 -8.52 5.91 14.83
C PRO A 147 -8.44 6.56 13.44
N PRO A 148 -9.04 7.75 13.24
CA PRO A 148 -9.15 8.38 11.92
C PRO A 148 -7.82 8.67 11.21
N GLN A 149 -6.75 8.90 11.98
CA GLN A 149 -5.41 9.14 11.45
C GLN A 149 -4.73 7.90 10.85
N TYR A 150 -5.34 6.70 10.98
CA TYR A 150 -4.85 5.47 10.38
C TYR A 150 -5.51 5.20 9.05
N ASN A 151 -4.74 4.61 8.13
CA ASN A 151 -5.27 3.91 6.97
C ASN A 151 -4.53 2.59 6.77
N GLY A 152 -4.95 1.78 5.81
CA GLY A 152 -4.35 0.49 5.55
C GLY A 152 -4.63 -0.02 4.15
N TYR A 153 -3.80 -0.96 3.74
CA TYR A 153 -3.86 -1.66 2.47
C TYR A 153 -4.01 -3.15 2.78
N LYS A 154 -5.23 -3.70 2.65
CA LYS A 154 -5.52 -5.10 2.91
C LYS A 154 -5.71 -5.84 1.61
N MET A 155 -5.17 -7.06 1.53
CA MET A 155 -5.24 -7.88 0.33
C MET A 155 -5.79 -9.27 0.64
N TRP A 156 -6.59 -9.79 -0.30
CA TRP A 156 -7.04 -11.18 -0.33
C TRP A 156 -6.66 -11.80 -1.66
N MET A 157 -6.27 -13.07 -1.60
CA MET A 157 -6.07 -13.88 -2.78
C MET A 157 -7.02 -15.08 -2.75
N LEU A 158 -7.40 -15.58 -3.91
CA LEU A 158 -8.05 -16.87 -4.01
C LEU A 158 -7.17 -17.96 -3.36
N ARG A 159 -7.78 -18.96 -2.74
CA ARG A 159 -7.10 -19.97 -1.89
C ARG A 159 -5.90 -20.64 -2.54
N SER A 160 -5.89 -20.78 -3.86
CA SER A 160 -4.79 -21.35 -4.64
C SER A 160 -3.47 -20.60 -4.56
N TYR A 161 -3.50 -19.29 -4.27
CA TYR A 161 -2.31 -18.42 -4.29
C TYR A 161 -1.87 -17.92 -2.90
N ARG A 162 -2.64 -18.22 -1.86
CA ARG A 162 -2.49 -17.61 -0.52
C ARG A 162 -1.19 -17.97 0.21
N ARG A 163 -0.69 -19.20 0.06
CA ARG A 163 0.50 -19.69 0.80
C ARG A 163 1.81 -19.14 0.28
N SER A 164 1.90 -18.89 -1.01
CA SER A 164 3.14 -18.44 -1.66
C SER A 164 3.37 -16.93 -1.57
N LEU A 165 2.33 -16.12 -1.42
CA LEU A 165 2.48 -14.67 -1.34
C LEU A 165 3.10 -14.22 -0.03
N GLN A 166 2.70 -14.78 1.12
CA GLN A 166 3.28 -14.41 2.41
C GLN A 166 4.78 -14.68 2.45
N SER A 167 5.22 -15.83 1.90
CA SER A 167 6.64 -16.18 1.82
C SER A 167 7.41 -15.29 0.83
N LEU A 168 6.77 -14.78 -0.21
CA LEU A 168 7.40 -13.93 -1.22
C LEU A 168 7.50 -12.47 -0.77
N LEU A 169 6.45 -11.93 -0.17
CA LEU A 169 6.49 -10.58 0.41
C LEU A 169 7.53 -10.48 1.52
N GLN A 170 7.71 -11.55 2.31
CA GLN A 170 8.78 -11.64 3.31
C GLN A 170 10.18 -11.79 2.71
N ARG A 171 10.31 -12.38 1.51
CA ARG A 171 11.62 -12.60 0.84
C ARG A 171 12.04 -11.47 -0.10
N GLN A 172 11.09 -10.84 -0.79
CA GLN A 172 11.39 -9.81 -1.81
C GLN A 172 11.39 -8.39 -1.24
N LEU A 173 10.95 -8.21 -0.03
CA LEU A 173 10.92 -6.95 0.69
C LEU A 173 11.57 -7.18 2.07
N PRO A 174 12.87 -7.52 2.13
CA PRO A 174 13.58 -7.59 3.39
C PRO A 174 13.56 -6.19 4.00
N GLY A 175 12.84 -6.06 5.13
CA GLY A 175 12.59 -4.76 5.76
C GLY A 175 11.20 -4.16 5.49
N LEU A 176 10.27 -4.88 4.84
CA LEU A 176 8.84 -4.58 4.88
C LEU A 176 8.18 -5.31 6.03
#